data_864d28f483b2b8cac3c0f4265fd54c3d
#
_entry.id   864d28f483b2b8cac3c0f4265fd54c3d
#
_cell.length_a   1.000
_cell.length_b   1.000
_cell.length_c   1.000
_cell.angle_alpha   90.00
_cell.angle_beta   90.00
_cell.angle_gamma   90.00
#
_symmetry.space_group_name_H-M   'P 1'
#
loop_
_entity.id
_entity.type
_entity.pdbx_description
1 polymer ?
#
loop_
_entity_poly.entity_id
_entity_poly.type
_entity_poly.pdbx_seq_one_letter_code
_entity_poly.pdbx_strand_id
1 'polypeptide(L)'
;MGTNYYLHTRQPCECCGRPYPPMHIGKSSAGWCFALHVIPENGINDLEDWLVLWSQPGARIEDEYGDPVSTDMMEGIITGRSWPRTFDQNGRWAQLNGYATEQDFHLKNHSQRGPNGLLRNAIWNGCVKHGDGTWDCIDLEFS
;
A
#
# COMPACT_ATOMS: atom_id res chain seq x y z
N MET A 1 10.58 -6.61 5.35
CA MET A 1 10.41 -5.26 5.87
C MET A 1 9.79 -4.38 4.81
N GLY A 2 9.07 -3.36 5.20
CA GLY A 2 8.39 -2.48 4.28
C GLY A 2 8.66 -1.02 4.59
N THR A 3 8.20 -0.14 3.71
CA THR A 3 8.34 1.30 3.88
C THR A 3 6.96 1.94 3.85
N ASN A 4 6.66 2.74 4.87
CA ASN A 4 5.43 3.50 4.96
C ASN A 4 5.61 4.89 4.33
N TYR A 5 4.53 5.40 3.76
CA TYR A 5 4.49 6.71 3.10
C TYR A 5 3.38 7.56 3.67
N TYR A 6 3.63 8.87 3.76
CA TYR A 6 2.73 9.81 4.41
C TYR A 6 2.54 11.05 3.54
N LEU A 7 1.32 11.58 3.55
CA LEU A 7 0.99 12.85 2.91
C LEU A 7 0.93 13.94 3.97
N HIS A 8 1.71 15.00 3.75
CA HIS A 8 1.70 16.20 4.56
C HIS A 8 1.00 17.33 3.80
N THR A 9 0.21 18.11 4.50
CA THR A 9 -0.43 19.30 3.95
C THR A 9 0.09 20.54 4.69
N ARG A 10 0.11 21.68 4.01
CA ARG A 10 0.61 22.93 4.62
C ARG A 10 -0.45 23.71 5.37
N GLN A 11 -1.72 23.36 5.19
CA GLN A 11 -2.79 24.14 5.81
C GLN A 11 -2.88 23.81 7.30
N PRO A 12 -2.63 24.78 8.19
CA PRO A 12 -2.84 24.57 9.61
C PRO A 12 -4.34 24.50 9.93
N CYS A 13 -4.66 23.93 11.07
CA CYS A 13 -6.02 23.93 11.57
C CYS A 13 -6.53 25.36 11.73
N GLU A 14 -7.71 25.67 11.21
CA GLU A 14 -8.29 27.01 11.27
C GLU A 14 -8.55 27.49 12.69
N CYS A 15 -8.82 26.58 13.62
CA CYS A 15 -9.17 26.94 14.99
C CYS A 15 -7.96 27.10 15.93
N CYS A 16 -6.83 26.41 15.70
CA CYS A 16 -5.72 26.44 16.64
C CYS A 16 -4.35 26.71 15.99
N GLY A 17 -4.29 26.83 14.67
CA GLY A 17 -3.06 27.08 13.94
C GLY A 17 -2.09 25.91 13.89
N ARG A 18 -2.45 24.75 14.43
CA ARG A 18 -1.59 23.57 14.39
C ARG A 18 -1.63 22.92 13.02
N PRO A 19 -0.48 22.41 12.53
CA PRO A 19 -0.49 21.64 11.29
C PRO A 19 -1.31 20.36 11.47
N TYR A 20 -2.01 19.92 10.42
CA TYR A 20 -2.69 18.64 10.44
C TYR A 20 -1.64 17.52 10.54
N PRO A 21 -1.95 16.45 11.28
CA PRO A 21 -1.05 15.29 11.29
C PRO A 21 -0.94 14.69 9.89
N PRO A 22 0.20 14.10 9.55
CA PRO A 22 0.35 13.46 8.25
C PRO A 22 -0.63 12.29 8.10
N MET A 23 -1.10 12.08 6.87
CA MET A 23 -2.02 10.99 6.54
C MET A 23 -1.22 9.81 6.01
N HIS A 24 -1.47 8.64 6.53
CA HIS A 24 -0.82 7.41 6.07
C HIS A 24 -1.36 7.00 4.70
N ILE A 25 -0.52 7.07 3.68
CA ILE A 25 -0.90 6.68 2.31
C ILE A 25 -0.92 5.17 2.19
N GLY A 26 0.09 4.50 2.72
CA GLY A 26 0.20 3.05 2.64
C GLY A 26 1.60 2.55 2.86
N LYS A 27 1.81 1.28 2.54
CA LYS A 27 3.07 0.58 2.78
C LYS A 27 3.46 -0.26 1.58
N SER A 28 4.73 -0.14 1.19
CA SER A 28 5.33 -1.04 0.20
C SER A 28 6.09 -2.15 0.93
N SER A 29 5.81 -3.40 0.60
CA SER A 29 6.53 -4.55 1.15
C SER A 29 7.05 -5.40 0.00
N ALA A 30 8.29 -5.89 0.13
CA ALA A 30 8.92 -6.68 -0.92
C ALA A 30 8.07 -7.94 -1.23
N GLY A 31 7.78 -8.14 -2.50
CA GLY A 31 7.00 -9.29 -2.96
C GLY A 31 5.48 -9.14 -2.86
N TRP A 32 4.98 -8.03 -2.28
CA TRP A 32 3.55 -7.80 -2.09
C TRP A 32 3.05 -6.65 -2.95
N CYS A 33 1.77 -6.69 -3.32
CA CYS A 33 1.09 -5.51 -3.83
C CYS A 33 1.16 -4.40 -2.79
N PHE A 34 1.14 -3.15 -3.24
CA PHE A 34 1.15 -2.01 -2.33
C PHE A 34 -0.12 -2.03 -1.46
N ALA A 35 0.05 -1.89 -0.16
CA ALA A 35 -1.08 -1.76 0.75
C ALA A 35 -1.49 -0.29 0.80
N LEU A 36 -2.52 0.07 0.03
CA LEU A 36 -3.02 1.45 -0.05
C LEU A 36 -4.06 1.68 1.04
N HIS A 37 -3.78 2.62 1.93
CA HIS A 37 -4.71 2.96 3.01
C HIS A 37 -5.90 3.73 2.45
N VAL A 38 -7.10 3.25 2.69
CA VAL A 38 -8.32 3.96 2.32
C VAL A 38 -9.04 4.40 3.59
N ILE A 39 -9.64 5.59 3.54
CA ILE A 39 -10.31 6.23 4.67
C ILE A 39 -11.66 6.72 4.17
N PRO A 40 -12.66 5.82 4.08
CA PRO A 40 -13.95 6.16 3.48
C PRO A 40 -14.65 7.35 4.14
N GLU A 41 -14.50 7.52 5.45
CA GLU A 41 -15.06 8.66 6.18
C GLU A 41 -14.47 10.00 5.73
N ASN A 42 -13.30 9.99 5.11
CA ASN A 42 -12.65 11.19 4.56
C ASN A 42 -12.77 11.26 3.03
N GLY A 43 -13.58 10.39 2.44
CA GLY A 43 -13.76 10.36 0.99
C GLY A 43 -12.61 9.71 0.23
N ILE A 44 -11.73 8.97 0.91
CA ILE A 44 -10.56 8.32 0.30
C ILE A 44 -10.90 6.84 0.14
N ASN A 45 -11.27 6.44 -1.08
CA ASN A 45 -11.73 5.07 -1.36
C ASN A 45 -10.81 4.29 -2.30
N ASP A 46 -9.92 4.96 -3.02
CA ASP A 46 -8.99 4.32 -3.93
C ASP A 46 -7.85 5.28 -4.28
N LEU A 47 -6.94 4.82 -5.13
CA LEU A 47 -5.78 5.59 -5.58
C LEU A 47 -6.17 6.94 -6.18
N GLU A 48 -7.25 7.01 -6.95
CA GLU A 48 -7.70 8.27 -7.59
C GLU A 48 -7.91 9.38 -6.56
N ASP A 49 -8.46 9.05 -5.41
CA ASP A 49 -8.69 10.03 -4.35
C ASP A 49 -7.37 10.55 -3.77
N TRP A 50 -6.37 9.67 -3.62
CA TRP A 50 -5.03 10.08 -3.22
C TRP A 50 -4.37 10.98 -4.27
N LEU A 51 -4.53 10.67 -5.56
CA LEU A 51 -3.96 11.48 -6.64
C LEU A 51 -4.49 12.92 -6.58
N VAL A 52 -5.76 13.10 -6.28
CA VAL A 52 -6.36 14.42 -6.09
C VAL A 52 -5.75 15.12 -4.88
N LEU A 53 -5.62 14.43 -3.76
CA LEU A 53 -5.11 15.01 -2.52
C LEU A 53 -3.66 15.48 -2.64
N TRP A 54 -2.78 14.64 -3.17
CA TRP A 54 -1.37 15.04 -3.25
C TRP A 54 -1.04 15.97 -4.41
N SER A 55 -2.03 16.25 -5.27
CA SER A 55 -1.91 17.27 -6.31
C SER A 55 -2.25 18.68 -5.81
N GLN A 56 -2.73 18.80 -4.58
CA GLN A 56 -3.10 20.09 -4.01
C GLN A 56 -1.86 20.94 -3.73
N PRO A 57 -1.96 22.28 -3.85
CA PRO A 57 -0.83 23.16 -3.53
C PRO A 57 -0.34 22.98 -2.10
N GLY A 58 0.96 22.83 -1.93
CA GLY A 58 1.58 22.66 -0.63
C GLY A 58 1.56 21.24 -0.07
N ALA A 59 0.91 20.31 -0.74
CA ALA A 59 0.96 18.90 -0.37
C ALA A 59 2.35 18.33 -0.68
N ARG A 60 2.87 17.50 0.22
CA ARG A 60 4.12 16.80 -0.02
C ARG A 60 4.06 15.39 0.56
N ILE A 61 4.78 14.48 -0.07
CA ILE A 61 4.85 13.09 0.36
C ILE A 61 6.23 12.84 0.96
N GLU A 62 6.27 12.16 2.09
CA GLU A 62 7.50 11.70 2.72
C GLU A 62 7.37 10.23 3.07
N ASP A 63 8.51 9.51 3.06
CA ASP A 63 8.54 8.16 3.60
C ASP A 63 8.66 8.19 5.12
N GLU A 64 8.69 7.04 5.76
CA GLU A 64 8.76 6.93 7.22
C GLU A 64 10.07 7.44 7.81
N TYR A 65 11.08 7.66 6.98
CA TYR A 65 12.36 8.22 7.39
C TYR A 65 12.45 9.73 7.19
N GLY A 66 11.38 10.35 6.70
CA GLY A 66 11.35 11.78 6.43
C GLY A 66 11.91 12.18 5.07
N ASP A 67 12.26 11.23 4.21
CA ASP A 67 12.77 11.53 2.88
C ASP A 67 11.63 11.92 1.94
N PRO A 68 11.80 13.00 1.16
CA PRO A 68 10.75 13.43 0.23
C PRO A 68 10.58 12.45 -0.93
N VAL A 69 9.33 12.25 -1.31
CA VAL A 69 8.97 11.39 -2.44
C VAL A 69 8.13 12.23 -3.40
N SER A 70 8.51 12.26 -4.68
CA SER A 70 7.72 12.98 -5.67
C SER A 70 6.39 12.26 -5.93
N THR A 71 5.39 13.00 -6.43
CA THR A 71 4.10 12.39 -6.77
C THR A 71 4.25 11.33 -7.85
N ASP A 72 5.11 11.56 -8.84
CA ASP A 72 5.38 10.58 -9.89
C ASP A 72 6.03 9.31 -9.34
N MET A 73 6.99 9.46 -8.42
CA MET A 73 7.61 8.32 -7.75
C MET A 73 6.59 7.54 -6.93
N MET A 74 5.74 8.25 -6.18
CA MET A 74 4.72 7.60 -5.34
C MET A 74 3.75 6.79 -6.20
N GLU A 75 3.26 7.36 -7.28
CA GLU A 75 2.39 6.67 -8.20
C GLU A 75 3.07 5.43 -8.80
N GLY A 76 4.33 5.54 -9.21
CA GLY A 76 5.11 4.43 -9.73
C GLY A 76 5.34 3.32 -8.70
N ILE A 77 5.58 3.67 -7.44
CA ILE A 77 5.73 2.70 -6.35
C ILE A 77 4.44 1.90 -6.16
N ILE A 78 3.29 2.55 -6.29
CA ILE A 78 1.98 1.90 -6.13
C ILE A 78 1.62 1.06 -7.36
N THR A 79 1.81 1.59 -8.56
CA THR A 79 1.27 1.02 -9.79
C THR A 79 2.26 0.18 -10.60
N GLY A 80 3.55 0.36 -10.37
CA GLY A 80 4.60 -0.28 -11.17
C GLY A 80 5.34 -1.41 -10.48
N ARG A 81 4.72 -2.08 -9.52
CA ARG A 81 5.39 -3.12 -8.75
C ARG A 81 5.50 -4.43 -9.51
N SER A 82 6.58 -5.14 -9.27
CA SER A 82 6.77 -6.49 -9.79
C SER A 82 7.72 -7.27 -8.88
N TRP A 83 7.60 -8.61 -8.92
CA TRP A 83 8.48 -9.48 -8.16
C TRP A 83 8.75 -10.75 -8.96
N PRO A 84 9.96 -10.97 -9.45
CA PRO A 84 10.20 -12.00 -10.46
C PRO A 84 10.18 -13.45 -9.98
N ARG A 85 10.18 -13.71 -8.68
CA ARG A 85 10.40 -15.07 -8.16
C ARG A 85 9.42 -15.54 -7.09
N THR A 86 8.29 -14.86 -6.89
CA THR A 86 7.35 -15.27 -5.85
C THR A 86 6.69 -16.60 -6.16
N PHE A 87 6.30 -16.83 -7.43
CA PHE A 87 5.57 -18.01 -7.84
C PHE A 87 6.36 -18.82 -8.86
N ASP A 88 7.22 -19.70 -8.38
CA ASP A 88 7.86 -20.67 -9.25
C ASP A 88 6.92 -21.86 -9.49
N GLN A 89 7.20 -22.62 -10.56
CA GLN A 89 6.34 -23.75 -10.97
C GLN A 89 6.39 -24.93 -9.99
N ASN A 90 7.37 -24.97 -9.12
CA ASN A 90 7.61 -26.11 -8.23
C ASN A 90 7.14 -25.84 -6.79
N GLY A 91 6.55 -24.70 -6.51
CA GLY A 91 6.13 -24.33 -5.16
C GLY A 91 7.29 -24.18 -4.15
N ARG A 92 8.51 -24.10 -4.64
CA ARG A 92 9.71 -24.06 -3.80
C ARG A 92 9.76 -22.83 -2.91
N TRP A 93 9.21 -21.72 -3.41
CA TRP A 93 9.16 -20.48 -2.65
C TRP A 93 8.39 -20.66 -1.33
N ALA A 94 7.22 -21.32 -1.37
CA ALA A 94 6.44 -21.58 -0.16
C ALA A 94 7.21 -22.44 0.84
N GLN A 95 7.88 -23.47 0.35
CA GLN A 95 8.70 -24.35 1.19
C GLN A 95 9.86 -23.59 1.86
N LEU A 96 10.51 -22.70 1.13
CA LEU A 96 11.58 -21.86 1.68
C LEU A 96 11.07 -20.92 2.78
N ASN A 97 9.78 -20.62 2.78
CA ASN A 97 9.15 -19.78 3.80
C ASN A 97 8.47 -20.60 4.91
N GLY A 98 8.71 -21.90 4.97
CA GLY A 98 8.23 -22.75 6.05
C GLY A 98 6.83 -23.33 5.85
N TYR A 99 6.30 -23.30 4.63
CA TYR A 99 4.98 -23.85 4.30
C TYR A 99 5.12 -25.05 3.38
N ALA A 100 4.25 -26.04 3.56
CA ALA A 100 4.30 -27.25 2.75
C ALA A 100 3.93 -26.98 1.28
N THR A 101 2.96 -26.10 1.05
CA THR A 101 2.48 -25.73 -0.30
C THR A 101 2.21 -24.23 -0.37
N GLU A 102 2.11 -23.73 -1.60
CA GLU A 102 1.68 -22.34 -1.82
C GLU A 102 0.27 -22.10 -1.25
N GLN A 103 -0.62 -23.08 -1.39
CA GLN A 103 -1.98 -22.98 -0.85
C GLN A 103 -1.98 -22.84 0.67
N ASP A 104 -1.13 -23.59 1.38
CA ASP A 104 -0.96 -23.43 2.82
C ASP A 104 -0.52 -22.04 3.20
N PHE A 105 0.44 -21.48 2.46
CA PHE A 105 0.91 -20.13 2.66
C PHE A 105 -0.25 -19.14 2.54
N HIS A 106 -1.03 -19.23 1.48
CA HIS A 106 -2.15 -18.32 1.23
C HIS A 106 -3.22 -18.42 2.32
N LEU A 107 -3.54 -19.62 2.76
CA LEU A 107 -4.54 -19.82 3.82
C LEU A 107 -4.09 -19.18 5.14
N LYS A 108 -2.82 -19.33 5.49
CA LYS A 108 -2.30 -18.81 6.76
C LYS A 108 -2.05 -17.32 6.74
N ASN A 109 -1.81 -16.74 5.58
CA ASN A 109 -1.51 -15.31 5.45
C ASN A 109 -2.67 -14.50 4.87
N HIS A 110 -3.82 -15.11 4.65
CA HIS A 110 -4.99 -14.46 4.04
C HIS A 110 -4.60 -13.74 2.75
N SER A 111 -3.89 -14.47 1.89
CA SER A 111 -3.32 -13.93 0.68
C SER A 111 -3.67 -14.77 -0.54
N GLN A 112 -3.35 -14.26 -1.71
CA GLN A 112 -3.53 -14.94 -2.99
C GLN A 112 -2.47 -14.42 -3.96
N ARG A 113 -2.38 -15.05 -5.13
CA ARG A 113 -1.53 -14.55 -6.20
C ARG A 113 -2.07 -13.23 -6.71
N GLY A 114 -1.17 -12.25 -6.86
CA GLY A 114 -1.46 -10.99 -7.49
C GLY A 114 -0.81 -10.86 -8.86
N PRO A 115 -0.89 -9.67 -9.46
CA PRO A 115 -0.25 -9.41 -10.74
C PRO A 115 1.27 -9.36 -10.61
N ASN A 116 1.98 -9.58 -11.72
CA ASN A 116 3.44 -9.37 -11.85
C ASN A 116 4.28 -10.16 -10.83
N GLY A 117 3.83 -11.35 -10.44
CA GLY A 117 4.54 -12.19 -9.47
C GLY A 117 4.37 -11.77 -8.03
N LEU A 118 3.54 -10.77 -7.75
CA LEU A 118 3.32 -10.26 -6.39
C LEU A 118 2.33 -11.13 -5.63
N LEU A 119 2.44 -11.09 -4.32
CA LEU A 119 1.39 -11.55 -3.41
C LEU A 119 0.42 -10.40 -3.19
N ARG A 120 -0.85 -10.73 -2.97
CA ARG A 120 -1.84 -9.73 -2.59
C ARG A 120 -2.76 -10.25 -1.48
N ASN A 121 -3.33 -9.32 -0.74
CA ASN A 121 -4.27 -9.66 0.31
C ASN A 121 -5.56 -10.20 -0.29
N ALA A 122 -6.12 -11.24 0.34
CA ALA A 122 -7.48 -11.67 0.02
C ALA A 122 -8.47 -10.60 0.51
N ILE A 123 -9.64 -10.54 -0.10
CA ILE A 123 -10.70 -9.64 0.36
C ILE A 123 -11.21 -10.18 1.69
N TRP A 124 -10.62 -9.68 2.78
CA TRP A 124 -10.90 -10.15 4.13
C TRP A 124 -10.30 -9.18 5.14
N ASN A 125 -11.01 -8.95 6.25
CA ASN A 125 -10.53 -8.26 7.44
C ASN A 125 -9.62 -7.05 7.17
N GLY A 126 -10.17 -6.01 6.56
CA GLY A 126 -9.46 -4.78 6.27
C GLY A 126 -9.13 -4.58 4.81
N CYS A 127 -8.92 -5.64 4.03
CA CYS A 127 -8.78 -5.49 2.59
C CYS A 127 -10.17 -5.46 1.95
N VAL A 128 -10.60 -4.28 1.53
CA VAL A 128 -11.97 -4.08 1.04
C VAL A 128 -12.11 -4.30 -0.45
N LYS A 129 -11.02 -4.13 -1.21
CA LYS A 129 -10.98 -4.42 -2.65
C LYS A 129 -9.54 -4.43 -3.15
N HIS A 130 -9.35 -4.99 -4.34
CA HIS A 130 -8.10 -4.85 -5.08
C HIS A 130 -8.20 -3.62 -5.99
N GLY A 131 -7.08 -2.93 -6.20
CA GLY A 131 -7.00 -1.90 -7.21
C GLY A 131 -6.92 -2.49 -8.62
N ASP A 132 -6.93 -1.63 -9.63
CA ASP A 132 -6.84 -2.05 -11.03
C ASP A 132 -5.44 -2.52 -11.44
N GLY A 133 -4.50 -2.59 -10.53
CA GLY A 133 -3.13 -2.99 -10.80
C GLY A 133 -2.47 -3.59 -9.56
N THR A 134 -1.34 -3.04 -9.17
CA THR A 134 -0.46 -3.64 -8.16
C THR A 134 -0.68 -3.10 -6.75
N TRP A 135 -1.90 -2.73 -6.41
CA TRP A 135 -2.23 -2.28 -5.05
C TRP A 135 -3.52 -2.91 -4.53
N ASP A 136 -3.62 -3.00 -3.21
CA ASP A 136 -4.79 -3.45 -2.47
C ASP A 136 -5.29 -2.32 -1.59
N CYS A 137 -6.61 -2.17 -1.46
CA CYS A 137 -7.21 -1.12 -0.63
C CYS A 137 -7.52 -1.66 0.76
N ILE A 138 -6.90 -1.07 1.77
CA ILE A 138 -7.00 -1.49 3.17
C ILE A 138 -7.65 -0.36 3.98
N ASP A 139 -8.74 -0.66 4.68
CA ASP A 139 -9.47 0.34 5.48
C ASP A 139 -9.17 0.29 6.97
N LEU A 140 -8.26 -0.60 7.41
CA LEU A 140 -7.77 -0.63 8.78
C LEU A 140 -6.46 0.13 8.90
N GLU A 141 -6.18 0.66 10.10
CA GLU A 141 -4.87 1.24 10.36
C GLU A 141 -3.80 0.16 10.36
N PHE A 142 -2.67 0.47 9.75
CA PHE A 142 -1.53 -0.43 9.66
C PHE A 142 -0.23 0.35 9.51
N SER A 143 0.87 -0.32 9.70
CA SER A 143 2.19 0.28 9.51
C SER A 143 3.24 -0.76 9.17
#